data_973457cda53363c25e1b3722ee473938
#
_entry.id   973457cda53363c25e1b3722ee473938
#
_cell.length_a   1.000
_cell.length_b   1.000
_cell.length_c   1.000
_cell.angle_alpha   90.00
_cell.angle_beta   90.00
_cell.angle_gamma   90.00
#
_symmetry.space_group_name_H-M   'P 1'
#
loop_
_entity.id
_entity.type
_entity.pdbx_description
1 polymer ?
#
loop_
_entity_poly.entity_id
_entity_poly.type
_entity_poly.pdbx_seq_one_letter_code
_entity_poly.pdbx_strand_id
1 'polypeptide(L)'
;MRLMKKLSIFLAIFTAFAFAQEFFVHPYVDPTQLDVPWPKHSHLRLPWRGYLETRSGYEFLQGIGVNYNVPERHELAIRLLAEAGFKTFRIEIGWSNVNWDETQLNNEERFRTILQLCQRYSIRPTILLNAHQGVPCPHRFFELHVVSDAPKGSRTIKLDNIADIVPHYSGLCNLTDYWACEVFITSVDSQRGECHLSKPLPKDLKKGEKVLLATLKYLPAHPVGTTEFESMAKGWLRYTQLVLDLIKSVGIDEFDIEIWNELSFGSNFMRDFGINHYYDPPIAEFKVDFLHPGGHAWEIARRTIELVKSRFPKVRCIWGFSNTTFFHTPIEKLPPFTDGQSYHPYGTGTRKLPEQEQAPNEPWRCMEGEIPKIEIRMPEGWAHTFVQTESLMRLLNPESRLKSKPIGVERFYHYMTEHGVAPPEGGVNDEQGSWLLKAKTVLRSFCFWLNKGIDVMHYYCAYGEHPTDMGLLPTNLKSLPDKAIFEQVATLPMKALRNLTKIFADSKPLKQVRQLSVDVIALGKQSPIYTVTGKTLWHRDVFAFLPFQCSERKFVIALYTMTYDVTKPIAEESYRLTITGFGGIPKGVRFYDPLANESISIKVVKRERDKLAIEVAAVDYPRLLIVEL
;
A
#
# COMPACT_ATOMS: atom_id res chain seq x y z
N MET A 1 -50.39 -29.40 6.06
CA MET A 1 -49.14 -29.12 6.82
C MET A 1 -47.85 -29.14 5.98
N ARG A 2 -47.63 -30.08 5.06
CA ARG A 2 -46.41 -30.08 4.19
C ARG A 2 -46.35 -28.95 3.14
N LEU A 3 -47.53 -28.50 2.65
CA LEU A 3 -47.58 -27.42 1.65
C LEU A 3 -47.30 -26.05 2.26
N MET A 4 -47.76 -25.80 3.48
CA MET A 4 -47.49 -24.53 4.20
C MET A 4 -46.03 -24.38 4.59
N LYS A 5 -45.32 -25.47 4.95
CA LYS A 5 -43.86 -25.42 5.23
C LYS A 5 -43.04 -25.12 3.97
N LYS A 6 -43.44 -25.59 2.81
CA LYS A 6 -42.75 -25.23 1.54
C LYS A 6 -43.02 -23.79 1.12
N LEU A 7 -44.19 -23.24 1.37
CA LEU A 7 -44.50 -21.83 1.08
C LEU A 7 -43.73 -20.89 2.02
N SER A 8 -43.60 -21.26 3.32
CA SER A 8 -42.82 -20.47 4.29
C SER A 8 -41.33 -20.47 3.98
N ILE A 9 -40.75 -21.58 3.49
CA ILE A 9 -39.35 -21.66 3.07
C ILE A 9 -39.13 -20.86 1.78
N PHE A 10 -40.06 -20.88 0.84
CA PHE A 10 -40.01 -20.07 -0.37
C PHE A 10 -40.10 -18.57 -0.08
N LEU A 11 -40.99 -18.16 0.83
CA LEU A 11 -41.13 -16.78 1.27
C LEU A 11 -39.89 -16.31 2.04
N ALA A 12 -39.28 -17.17 2.90
CA ALA A 12 -38.05 -16.84 3.61
C ALA A 12 -36.83 -16.73 2.69
N ILE A 13 -36.78 -17.52 1.60
CA ILE A 13 -35.74 -17.40 0.59
C ILE A 13 -35.94 -16.12 -0.24
N PHE A 14 -37.17 -15.77 -0.61
CA PHE A 14 -37.44 -14.52 -1.32
C PHE A 14 -37.23 -13.28 -0.46
N THR A 15 -37.56 -13.31 0.83
CA THR A 15 -37.25 -12.21 1.74
C THR A 15 -35.74 -12.09 2.02
N ALA A 16 -34.99 -13.20 2.12
CA ALA A 16 -33.55 -13.16 2.24
C ALA A 16 -32.87 -12.62 0.97
N PHE A 17 -33.38 -12.93 -0.22
CA PHE A 17 -32.91 -12.32 -1.47
C PHE A 17 -33.29 -10.84 -1.62
N ALA A 18 -34.48 -10.43 -1.16
CA ALA A 18 -34.88 -9.02 -1.18
C ALA A 18 -34.02 -8.16 -0.23
N PHE A 19 -33.66 -8.68 0.95
CA PHE A 19 -32.76 -7.96 1.89
C PHE A 19 -31.31 -7.91 1.42
N ALA A 20 -30.85 -8.86 0.60
CA ALA A 20 -29.51 -8.80 0.01
C ALA A 20 -29.40 -7.80 -1.15
N GLN A 21 -30.51 -7.44 -1.79
CA GLN A 21 -30.54 -6.47 -2.89
C GLN A 21 -30.54 -4.99 -2.44
N GLU A 22 -30.89 -4.68 -1.19
CA GLU A 22 -30.91 -3.30 -0.69
C GLU A 22 -29.51 -2.71 -0.40
N PHE A 23 -28.47 -3.53 -0.33
CA PHE A 23 -27.11 -3.07 -0.03
C PHE A 23 -26.27 -2.67 -1.24
N PHE A 24 -26.66 -3.05 -2.44
CA PHE A 24 -25.89 -2.74 -3.65
C PHE A 24 -26.81 -2.13 -4.70
N VAL A 25 -26.67 -0.83 -4.89
CA VAL A 25 -27.16 -0.19 -6.11
C VAL A 25 -26.45 -0.85 -7.27
N HIS A 26 -27.18 -1.23 -8.30
CA HIS A 26 -26.60 -1.79 -9.52
C HIS A 26 -25.45 -0.90 -9.98
N PRO A 27 -24.28 -1.48 -10.26
CA PRO A 27 -23.16 -0.69 -10.76
C PRO A 27 -23.63 0.07 -11.99
N TYR A 28 -23.27 1.35 -12.06
CA TYR A 28 -23.52 2.15 -13.25
C TYR A 28 -22.85 1.49 -14.44
N VAL A 29 -23.59 1.14 -15.45
CA VAL A 29 -23.07 0.59 -16.70
C VAL A 29 -23.10 1.70 -17.73
N ASP A 30 -21.94 2.21 -18.11
CA ASP A 30 -21.82 3.12 -19.24
C ASP A 30 -21.66 2.30 -20.53
N PRO A 31 -22.65 2.31 -21.43
CA PRO A 31 -22.58 1.53 -22.67
C PRO A 31 -21.37 1.86 -23.54
N THR A 32 -20.86 3.11 -23.47
CA THR A 32 -19.68 3.51 -24.23
C THR A 32 -18.41 2.85 -23.75
N GLN A 33 -18.35 2.44 -22.49
CA GLN A 33 -17.21 1.73 -21.91
C GLN A 33 -17.24 0.22 -22.13
N LEU A 34 -18.40 -0.35 -22.43
CA LEU A 34 -18.52 -1.78 -22.77
C LEU A 34 -17.89 -2.09 -24.13
N ASP A 35 -17.76 -1.10 -24.98
CA ASP A 35 -17.32 -1.26 -26.36
C ASP A 35 -15.87 -0.78 -26.60
N VAL A 36 -15.12 -0.54 -25.54
CA VAL A 36 -13.72 -0.17 -25.60
C VAL A 36 -12.89 -1.39 -26.02
N PRO A 37 -12.01 -1.29 -27.04
CA PRO A 37 -11.28 -2.42 -27.60
C PRO A 37 -10.07 -2.81 -26.75
N TRP A 38 -10.25 -2.92 -25.45
CA TRP A 38 -9.22 -3.35 -24.52
C TRP A 38 -9.34 -4.84 -24.20
N PRO A 39 -8.28 -5.50 -23.78
CA PRO A 39 -8.33 -6.87 -23.37
C PRO A 39 -9.40 -7.14 -22.29
N LYS A 40 -9.95 -8.34 -22.31
CA LYS A 40 -11.11 -8.74 -21.51
C LYS A 40 -11.02 -8.42 -20.02
N HIS A 41 -9.82 -8.39 -19.47
CA HIS A 41 -9.59 -8.10 -18.04
C HIS A 41 -8.92 -6.74 -17.81
N SER A 42 -8.76 -5.93 -18.85
CA SER A 42 -8.24 -4.58 -18.64
C SER A 42 -9.25 -3.76 -17.82
N HIS A 43 -8.74 -3.07 -16.80
CA HIS A 43 -9.51 -2.10 -16.02
C HIS A 43 -10.07 -0.97 -16.89
N LEU A 44 -9.53 -0.73 -18.07
CA LEU A 44 -10.09 0.21 -19.04
C LEU A 44 -11.39 -0.31 -19.65
N ARG A 45 -11.64 -1.62 -19.60
CA ARG A 45 -12.94 -2.21 -19.87
C ARG A 45 -13.88 -2.19 -18.68
N LEU A 46 -13.31 -2.08 -17.48
CA LEU A 46 -14.12 -1.95 -16.30
C LEU A 46 -14.45 -0.47 -16.15
N PRO A 47 -15.68 -0.07 -16.42
CA PRO A 47 -16.03 1.32 -16.23
C PRO A 47 -15.76 1.67 -14.77
N TRP A 48 -14.93 2.64 -14.52
CA TRP A 48 -14.66 3.11 -13.17
C TRP A 48 -15.97 3.43 -12.44
N ARG A 49 -16.96 3.89 -13.20
CA ARG A 49 -18.31 4.10 -12.77
C ARG A 49 -19.13 2.80 -12.65
N GLY A 50 -18.68 1.72 -13.25
CA GLY A 50 -19.29 0.39 -13.11
C GLY A 50 -19.16 -0.20 -11.71
N TYR A 51 -18.15 0.25 -10.95
CA TYR A 51 -17.96 -0.08 -9.54
C TYR A 51 -18.26 1.15 -8.66
N LEU A 52 -19.33 1.84 -8.99
CA LEU A 52 -19.75 3.02 -8.24
C LEU A 52 -20.23 2.60 -6.85
N GLU A 53 -19.58 3.14 -5.84
CA GLU A 53 -19.93 2.98 -4.44
C GLU A 53 -19.77 4.31 -3.73
N THR A 54 -20.80 4.75 -3.02
CA THR A 54 -20.68 5.87 -2.09
C THR A 54 -20.07 5.36 -0.80
N ARG A 55 -18.95 5.95 -0.40
CA ARG A 55 -18.22 5.55 0.82
C ARG A 55 -18.50 6.52 1.96
N SER A 56 -18.19 6.11 3.18
CA SER A 56 -18.25 6.96 4.35
C SER A 56 -17.13 8.02 4.31
N GLY A 57 -17.49 9.32 4.42
CA GLY A 57 -16.51 10.39 4.55
C GLY A 57 -15.73 10.33 5.86
N TYR A 58 -16.30 9.75 6.91
CA TYR A 58 -15.60 9.48 8.17
C TYR A 58 -14.52 8.42 7.98
N GLU A 59 -14.85 7.26 7.37
CA GLU A 59 -13.86 6.21 7.08
C GLU A 59 -12.78 6.70 6.13
N PHE A 60 -13.14 7.53 5.13
CA PHE A 60 -12.17 8.19 4.25
C PHE A 60 -11.10 8.95 5.04
N LEU A 61 -11.50 9.81 5.97
CA LEU A 61 -10.55 10.56 6.81
C LEU A 61 -9.65 9.64 7.64
N GLN A 62 -10.25 8.59 8.25
CA GLN A 62 -9.50 7.66 9.09
C GLN A 62 -8.51 6.81 8.29
N GLY A 63 -8.72 6.66 6.99
CA GLY A 63 -7.85 5.90 6.09
C GLY A 63 -6.64 6.67 5.56
N ILE A 64 -6.54 7.98 5.80
CA ILE A 64 -5.43 8.82 5.27
C ILE A 64 -4.18 8.65 6.12
N GLY A 65 -3.16 8.02 5.56
CA GLY A 65 -1.92 7.69 6.26
C GLY A 65 -0.64 7.98 5.48
N VAL A 66 0.49 7.83 6.18
CA VAL A 66 1.82 7.99 5.61
C VAL A 66 2.81 7.01 6.23
N ASN A 67 3.79 6.55 5.45
CA ASN A 67 4.97 5.84 5.96
C ASN A 67 5.87 6.83 6.68
N TYR A 68 6.08 6.60 7.97
CA TYR A 68 6.84 7.49 8.84
C TYR A 68 8.32 7.08 8.86
N ASN A 69 9.11 7.68 8.00
CA ASN A 69 10.54 7.43 7.83
C ASN A 69 11.43 8.61 8.29
N VAL A 70 10.91 9.49 9.13
CA VAL A 70 11.62 10.69 9.57
C VAL A 70 12.77 10.31 10.53
N PRO A 71 14.02 10.76 10.26
CA PRO A 71 15.16 10.37 11.07
C PRO A 71 15.27 11.15 12.39
N GLU A 72 14.85 12.41 12.41
CA GLU A 72 14.98 13.33 13.55
C GLU A 72 13.87 14.40 13.55
N ARG A 73 13.82 15.28 14.54
CA ARG A 73 12.81 16.34 14.65
C ARG A 73 11.38 15.81 14.69
N HIS A 74 11.17 14.71 15.39
CA HIS A 74 9.88 13.95 15.40
C HIS A 74 8.68 14.82 15.81
N GLU A 75 8.82 15.70 16.82
CA GLU A 75 7.73 16.59 17.26
C GLU A 75 7.25 17.51 16.12
N LEU A 76 8.17 18.19 15.44
CA LEU A 76 7.85 19.09 14.33
C LEU A 76 7.23 18.30 13.15
N ALA A 77 7.86 17.20 12.77
CA ALA A 77 7.43 16.37 11.65
C ALA A 77 6.00 15.83 11.86
N ILE A 78 5.75 15.23 13.03
CA ILE A 78 4.43 14.64 13.35
C ILE A 78 3.36 15.73 13.44
N ARG A 79 3.66 16.89 14.02
CA ARG A 79 2.75 18.00 14.05
C ARG A 79 2.36 18.48 12.64
N LEU A 80 3.35 18.69 11.77
CA LEU A 80 3.08 19.13 10.39
C LEU A 80 2.27 18.09 9.61
N LEU A 81 2.55 16.80 9.77
CA LEU A 81 1.77 15.73 9.14
C LEU A 81 0.34 15.65 9.68
N ALA A 82 0.15 15.82 10.99
CA ALA A 82 -1.18 15.88 11.60
C ALA A 82 -1.98 17.08 11.09
N GLU A 83 -1.34 18.26 10.98
CA GLU A 83 -1.95 19.48 10.41
C GLU A 83 -2.28 19.33 8.92
N ALA A 84 -1.51 18.52 8.17
CA ALA A 84 -1.83 18.17 6.78
C ALA A 84 -3.06 17.25 6.66
N GLY A 85 -3.48 16.61 7.76
CA GLY A 85 -4.69 15.79 7.82
C GLY A 85 -4.45 14.29 7.88
N PHE A 86 -3.20 13.82 8.03
CA PHE A 86 -2.89 12.42 8.24
C PHE A 86 -3.46 11.92 9.57
N LYS A 87 -4.03 10.70 9.56
CA LYS A 87 -4.67 10.05 10.72
C LYS A 87 -4.00 8.75 11.13
N THR A 88 -3.16 8.20 10.28
CA THR A 88 -2.45 6.97 10.58
C THR A 88 -1.02 7.03 10.05
N PHE A 89 -0.08 6.43 10.80
CA PHE A 89 1.32 6.30 10.39
C PHE A 89 1.72 4.85 10.37
N ARG A 90 2.37 4.43 9.29
CA ARG A 90 3.08 3.16 9.26
C ARG A 90 4.48 3.36 9.79
N ILE A 91 4.80 2.65 10.87
CA ILE A 91 6.07 2.78 11.61
C ILE A 91 6.75 1.42 11.64
N GLU A 92 7.90 1.30 11.01
CA GLU A 92 8.69 0.08 11.04
C GLU A 92 9.50 -0.01 12.33
N ILE A 93 9.34 -1.14 13.04
CA ILE A 93 10.20 -1.55 14.15
C ILE A 93 10.81 -2.89 13.74
N GLY A 94 11.94 -2.88 13.05
CA GLY A 94 12.54 -4.08 12.49
C GLY A 94 13.11 -5.03 13.57
N TRP A 95 13.12 -6.32 13.30
CA TRP A 95 13.66 -7.36 14.19
C TRP A 95 15.15 -7.20 14.47
N SER A 96 15.90 -6.64 13.55
CA SER A 96 17.31 -6.28 13.74
C SER A 96 17.56 -5.24 14.83
N ASN A 97 16.54 -4.52 15.30
CA ASN A 97 16.65 -3.61 16.44
C ASN A 97 16.64 -4.34 17.81
N VAL A 98 16.41 -5.64 17.84
CA VAL A 98 16.52 -6.39 19.09
C VAL A 98 18.01 -6.67 19.39
N ASN A 99 18.43 -6.43 20.63
CA ASN A 99 19.79 -6.75 21.05
C ASN A 99 20.07 -8.27 21.00
N TRP A 100 21.35 -8.64 20.99
CA TRP A 100 21.74 -10.05 20.87
C TRP A 100 21.10 -10.96 21.93
N ASP A 101 20.95 -10.47 23.16
CA ASP A 101 20.41 -11.24 24.28
C ASP A 101 18.88 -11.25 24.33
N GLU A 102 18.23 -10.57 23.39
CA GLU A 102 16.77 -10.49 23.21
C GLU A 102 16.02 -9.96 24.43
N THR A 103 16.65 -9.04 25.15
CA THR A 103 16.10 -8.42 26.35
C THR A 103 15.42 -7.08 26.08
N GLN A 104 15.83 -6.36 25.03
CA GLN A 104 15.37 -5.01 24.73
C GLN A 104 15.53 -4.63 23.25
N LEU A 105 14.85 -3.57 22.84
CA LEU A 105 15.04 -2.89 21.56
C LEU A 105 16.20 -1.88 21.68
N ASN A 106 17.13 -1.89 20.73
CA ASN A 106 18.29 -1.00 20.73
C ASN A 106 17.92 0.49 20.64
N ASN A 107 16.87 0.84 19.93
CA ASN A 107 16.41 2.21 19.72
C ASN A 107 15.04 2.46 20.40
N GLU A 108 14.79 1.85 21.54
CA GLU A 108 13.49 1.88 22.23
C GLU A 108 13.01 3.31 22.49
N GLU A 109 13.90 4.21 22.97
CA GLU A 109 13.53 5.57 23.32
C GLU A 109 13.06 6.40 22.11
N ARG A 110 13.67 6.18 20.94
CA ARG A 110 13.19 6.79 19.69
C ARG A 110 11.76 6.33 19.35
N PHE A 111 11.50 5.04 19.43
CA PHE A 111 10.16 4.50 19.14
C PHE A 111 9.15 4.96 20.18
N ARG A 112 9.52 4.98 21.46
CA ARG A 112 8.71 5.51 22.55
C ARG A 112 8.29 6.96 22.28
N THR A 113 9.24 7.81 21.91
CA THR A 113 8.99 9.22 21.57
C THR A 113 8.00 9.32 20.40
N ILE A 114 8.21 8.58 19.32
CA ILE A 114 7.30 8.60 18.15
C ILE A 114 5.89 8.17 18.56
N LEU A 115 5.76 7.10 19.34
CA LEU A 115 4.46 6.57 19.79
C LEU A 115 3.72 7.56 20.71
N GLN A 116 4.44 8.21 21.64
CA GLN A 116 3.86 9.26 22.50
C GLN A 116 3.37 10.45 21.69
N LEU A 117 4.09 10.84 20.66
CA LEU A 117 3.68 11.91 19.75
C LEU A 117 2.47 11.48 18.90
N CYS A 118 2.42 10.24 18.42
CA CYS A 118 1.22 9.71 17.76
C CYS A 118 -0.01 9.83 18.67
N GLN A 119 0.12 9.45 19.94
CA GLN A 119 -0.97 9.59 20.93
C GLN A 119 -1.38 11.05 21.11
N ARG A 120 -0.41 11.96 21.31
CA ARG A 120 -0.64 13.40 21.49
C ARG A 120 -1.40 14.03 20.32
N TYR A 121 -1.06 13.65 19.08
CA TYR A 121 -1.67 14.19 17.87
C TYR A 121 -2.82 13.35 17.31
N SER A 122 -3.32 12.37 18.09
CA SER A 122 -4.42 11.48 17.69
C SER A 122 -4.16 10.78 16.34
N ILE A 123 -2.95 10.29 16.17
CA ILE A 123 -2.51 9.47 15.03
C ILE A 123 -2.55 8.00 15.43
N ARG A 124 -3.24 7.17 14.66
CA ARG A 124 -3.26 5.72 14.85
C ARG A 124 -1.99 5.10 14.25
N PRO A 125 -1.13 4.43 15.03
CA PRO A 125 0.03 3.77 14.47
C PRO A 125 -0.34 2.41 13.84
N THR A 126 0.20 2.12 12.66
CA THR A 126 0.32 0.79 12.08
C THR A 126 1.77 0.35 12.25
N ILE A 127 2.01 -0.58 13.14
CA ILE A 127 3.37 -1.04 13.46
C ILE A 127 3.75 -2.17 12.51
N LEU A 128 4.76 -1.92 11.67
CA LEU A 128 5.34 -2.94 10.81
C LEU A 128 6.37 -3.75 11.59
N LEU A 129 6.07 -5.04 11.78
CA LEU A 129 7.01 -6.05 12.24
C LEU A 129 7.74 -6.61 11.01
N ASN A 130 9.05 -6.36 10.90
CA ASN A 130 9.77 -6.63 9.66
C ASN A 130 11.17 -7.24 9.89
N ALA A 131 11.56 -8.09 8.94
CA ALA A 131 12.92 -8.64 8.79
C ALA A 131 13.32 -8.70 7.30
N HIS A 132 12.95 -7.68 6.54
CA HIS A 132 12.97 -7.72 5.08
C HIS A 132 14.35 -7.45 4.48
N GLN A 133 14.98 -6.36 4.89
CA GLN A 133 16.21 -5.85 4.28
C GLN A 133 17.33 -5.68 5.29
N GLY A 134 18.54 -5.56 4.79
CA GLY A 134 19.72 -5.34 5.59
C GLY A 134 20.12 -6.57 6.38
N VAL A 135 20.26 -6.43 7.68
CA VAL A 135 20.50 -7.55 8.61
C VAL A 135 19.16 -7.91 9.26
N PRO A 136 18.59 -9.08 8.97
CA PRO A 136 17.17 -9.32 9.21
C PRO A 136 16.77 -9.62 10.67
N CYS A 137 17.71 -10.03 11.51
CA CYS A 137 17.44 -10.47 12.88
C CYS A 137 18.54 -9.99 13.85
N PRO A 138 18.47 -10.28 15.16
CA PRO A 138 19.56 -9.97 16.10
C PRO A 138 20.91 -10.45 15.58
N HIS A 139 21.92 -9.61 15.66
CA HIS A 139 23.22 -9.85 15.04
C HIS A 139 24.38 -9.22 15.82
N ARG A 140 25.59 -9.61 15.45
CA ARG A 140 26.84 -8.97 15.88
C ARG A 140 27.68 -8.63 14.66
N PHE A 141 28.15 -7.38 14.57
CA PHE A 141 29.06 -6.95 13.53
C PHE A 141 30.52 -7.11 13.98
N PHE A 142 31.37 -7.44 13.02
CA PHE A 142 32.82 -7.41 13.17
C PHE A 142 33.48 -7.18 11.82
N GLU A 143 34.76 -6.76 11.85
CA GLU A 143 35.50 -6.36 10.66
C GLU A 143 36.77 -7.23 10.53
N LEU A 144 37.04 -7.69 9.31
CA LEU A 144 38.20 -8.47 8.96
C LEU A 144 38.86 -7.89 7.70
N HIS A 145 40.12 -8.32 7.42
CA HIS A 145 40.82 -7.93 6.20
C HIS A 145 41.02 -9.11 5.27
N VAL A 146 40.90 -8.82 3.98
CA VAL A 146 41.19 -9.78 2.91
C VAL A 146 42.69 -10.06 2.82
N VAL A 147 43.10 -11.31 2.92
CA VAL A 147 44.52 -11.70 2.93
C VAL A 147 45.09 -11.82 1.50
N SER A 148 44.28 -12.18 0.53
CA SER A 148 44.64 -12.29 -0.89
C SER A 148 43.48 -11.83 -1.77
N ASP A 149 43.79 -11.31 -2.97
CA ASP A 149 42.77 -10.90 -3.93
C ASP A 149 41.73 -11.99 -4.15
N ALA A 150 40.47 -11.61 -4.10
CA ALA A 150 39.33 -12.45 -4.38
C ALA A 150 38.48 -11.78 -5.49
N PRO A 151 38.59 -12.23 -6.75
CA PRO A 151 37.88 -11.62 -7.86
C PRO A 151 36.38 -11.88 -7.79
N LYS A 152 35.60 -11.02 -8.44
CA LYS A 152 34.17 -11.22 -8.70
C LYS A 152 33.95 -12.63 -9.24
N GLY A 153 32.93 -13.33 -8.72
CA GLY A 153 32.64 -14.72 -9.07
C GLY A 153 33.36 -15.75 -8.20
N SER A 154 34.30 -15.36 -7.33
CA SER A 154 34.95 -16.27 -6.38
C SER A 154 33.94 -16.86 -5.41
N ARG A 155 34.09 -18.15 -5.11
CA ARG A 155 33.34 -18.88 -4.07
C ARG A 155 34.16 -19.15 -2.82
N THR A 156 35.34 -18.59 -2.75
CA THR A 156 36.21 -18.62 -1.56
C THR A 156 36.83 -17.24 -1.31
N ILE A 157 37.15 -16.98 -0.06
CA ILE A 157 37.88 -15.77 0.39
C ILE A 157 38.81 -16.14 1.52
N LYS A 158 39.98 -15.49 1.59
CA LYS A 158 40.91 -15.62 2.72
C LYS A 158 40.84 -14.36 3.59
N LEU A 159 40.63 -14.57 4.89
CA LEU A 159 40.49 -13.53 5.89
C LEU A 159 41.57 -13.66 6.97
N ASP A 160 41.95 -12.54 7.55
CA ASP A 160 43.07 -12.44 8.52
C ASP A 160 42.75 -13.07 9.88
N ASN A 161 41.47 -13.08 10.28
CA ASN A 161 41.00 -13.79 11.46
C ASN A 161 39.69 -14.50 11.17
N ILE A 162 39.65 -15.80 11.42
CA ILE A 162 38.49 -16.66 11.16
C ILE A 162 37.86 -17.26 12.43
N ALA A 163 38.42 -16.90 13.62
CA ALA A 163 37.99 -17.48 14.89
C ALA A 163 36.57 -17.13 15.28
N ASP A 164 36.09 -15.94 14.92
CA ASP A 164 34.76 -15.42 15.26
C ASP A 164 33.72 -15.77 14.18
N ILE A 165 34.13 -16.43 13.11
CA ILE A 165 33.24 -16.84 12.02
C ILE A 165 32.45 -18.09 12.43
N VAL A 166 31.15 -17.98 12.40
CA VAL A 166 30.23 -19.10 12.62
C VAL A 166 29.65 -19.52 11.26
N PRO A 167 30.05 -20.69 10.73
CA PRO A 167 29.53 -21.18 9.45
C PRO A 167 28.00 -21.17 9.38
N HIS A 168 27.48 -20.77 8.24
CA HIS A 168 26.05 -20.53 7.95
C HIS A 168 25.41 -19.33 8.66
N TYR A 169 25.98 -18.81 9.74
CA TYR A 169 25.45 -17.64 10.47
C TYR A 169 26.22 -16.36 10.17
N SER A 170 27.51 -16.44 9.87
CA SER A 170 28.32 -15.27 9.53
C SER A 170 28.28 -15.02 8.02
N GLY A 171 28.00 -13.77 7.63
CA GLY A 171 27.93 -13.35 6.24
C GLY A 171 28.65 -12.02 5.98
N LEU A 172 29.17 -11.86 4.77
CA LEU A 172 29.74 -10.62 4.26
C LEU A 172 28.64 -9.61 4.01
N CYS A 173 28.84 -8.38 4.51
CA CYS A 173 27.91 -7.29 4.41
C CYS A 173 28.38 -6.21 3.44
N ASN A 174 27.45 -5.40 2.92
CA ASN A 174 27.69 -4.21 2.10
C ASN A 174 28.59 -4.46 0.88
N LEU A 175 28.41 -5.60 0.25
CA LEU A 175 29.09 -5.93 -1.01
C LEU A 175 28.45 -5.23 -2.20
N THR A 176 27.14 -4.94 -2.13
CA THR A 176 26.38 -4.11 -3.05
C THR A 176 25.71 -2.98 -2.30
N ASP A 177 25.12 -2.01 -3.02
CA ASP A 177 24.49 -0.84 -2.40
C ASP A 177 23.12 -1.14 -1.76
N TYR A 178 22.56 -2.33 -2.01
CA TYR A 178 21.16 -2.62 -1.64
C TYR A 178 21.01 -3.53 -0.41
N TRP A 179 21.93 -4.50 -0.20
CA TRP A 179 21.80 -5.50 0.87
C TRP A 179 22.94 -5.37 1.88
N ALA A 180 22.60 -5.27 3.15
CA ALA A 180 23.61 -5.18 4.20
C ALA A 180 24.33 -6.53 4.43
N CYS A 181 23.60 -7.65 4.49
CA CYS A 181 24.17 -9.00 4.61
C CYS A 181 23.79 -9.83 3.38
N GLU A 182 24.76 -10.30 2.60
CA GLU A 182 24.50 -10.84 1.27
C GLU A 182 25.04 -12.23 1.02
N VAL A 183 26.26 -12.53 1.49
CA VAL A 183 26.97 -13.75 1.17
C VAL A 183 27.43 -14.42 2.46
N PHE A 184 26.87 -15.59 2.78
CA PHE A 184 27.26 -16.32 3.99
C PHE A 184 28.52 -17.15 3.79
N ILE A 185 29.25 -17.38 4.88
CA ILE A 185 30.34 -18.30 4.96
C ILE A 185 29.77 -19.66 5.37
N THR A 186 29.88 -20.66 4.49
CA THR A 186 29.31 -22.00 4.69
C THR A 186 30.26 -22.97 5.39
N SER A 187 31.57 -22.76 5.22
CA SER A 187 32.61 -23.53 5.91
C SER A 187 33.91 -22.73 6.00
N VAL A 188 34.76 -23.12 6.94
CA VAL A 188 36.05 -22.51 7.18
C VAL A 188 37.14 -23.60 7.20
N ASP A 189 38.13 -23.46 6.32
CA ASP A 189 39.38 -24.24 6.37
C ASP A 189 40.38 -23.52 7.25
N SER A 190 40.50 -23.94 8.52
CA SER A 190 41.38 -23.31 9.51
C SER A 190 42.88 -23.48 9.19
N GLN A 191 43.24 -24.51 8.38
CA GLN A 191 44.66 -24.72 8.01
C GLN A 191 45.11 -23.74 6.93
N ARG A 192 44.17 -23.37 6.02
CA ARG A 192 44.44 -22.48 4.90
C ARG A 192 43.97 -21.04 5.12
N GLY A 193 43.26 -20.78 6.21
CA GLY A 193 42.60 -19.50 6.46
C GLY A 193 41.57 -19.15 5.38
N GLU A 194 40.94 -20.17 4.78
CA GLU A 194 40.05 -19.99 3.64
C GLU A 194 38.58 -20.24 4.04
N CYS A 195 37.71 -19.30 3.65
CA CYS A 195 36.27 -19.37 3.88
C CYS A 195 35.55 -19.71 2.56
N HIS A 196 34.70 -20.72 2.57
CA HIS A 196 33.81 -21.05 1.46
C HIS A 196 32.52 -20.23 1.55
N LEU A 197 32.06 -19.73 0.41
CA LEU A 197 30.94 -18.79 0.32
C LEU A 197 29.67 -19.46 -0.17
N SER A 198 28.53 -19.01 0.34
CA SER A 198 27.20 -19.50 -0.04
C SER A 198 26.84 -19.19 -1.49
N LYS A 199 27.42 -18.15 -2.06
CA LYS A 199 27.26 -17.74 -3.47
C LYS A 199 28.52 -17.00 -3.96
N PRO A 200 28.68 -16.80 -5.27
CA PRO A 200 29.80 -16.05 -5.83
C PRO A 200 29.84 -14.61 -5.33
N LEU A 201 31.04 -14.06 -5.12
CA LEU A 201 31.23 -12.66 -4.82
C LEU A 201 30.63 -11.75 -5.92
N PRO A 202 29.86 -10.71 -5.57
CA PRO A 202 29.28 -9.81 -6.55
C PRO A 202 30.27 -8.77 -7.10
N LYS A 203 31.41 -8.56 -6.41
CA LYS A 203 32.47 -7.62 -6.77
C LYS A 203 33.85 -8.19 -6.48
N ASP A 204 34.90 -7.54 -7.01
CA ASP A 204 36.28 -7.81 -6.62
C ASP A 204 36.54 -7.33 -5.20
N LEU A 205 37.30 -8.11 -4.42
CA LEU A 205 37.84 -7.72 -3.13
C LEU A 205 39.35 -7.82 -3.20
N LYS A 206 40.05 -6.78 -2.76
CA LYS A 206 41.54 -6.68 -2.85
C LYS A 206 42.22 -7.06 -1.56
N LYS A 207 43.43 -7.57 -1.67
CA LYS A 207 44.30 -7.83 -0.50
C LYS A 207 44.41 -6.55 0.35
N GLY A 208 44.21 -6.69 1.66
CA GLY A 208 44.21 -5.60 2.63
C GLY A 208 42.88 -4.82 2.69
N GLU A 209 41.92 -5.11 1.83
CA GLU A 209 40.59 -4.49 1.90
C GLU A 209 39.85 -4.94 3.16
N LYS A 210 39.25 -3.97 3.85
CA LYS A 210 38.42 -4.20 5.03
C LYS A 210 37.04 -4.63 4.61
N VAL A 211 36.56 -5.72 5.16
CA VAL A 211 35.23 -6.26 4.94
C VAL A 211 34.43 -6.31 6.24
N LEU A 212 33.16 -5.89 6.17
CA LEU A 212 32.23 -5.99 7.29
C LEU A 212 31.53 -7.34 7.24
N LEU A 213 31.47 -8.02 8.37
CA LEU A 213 30.69 -9.24 8.55
C LEU A 213 29.60 -9.03 9.61
N ALA A 214 28.51 -9.77 9.45
CA ALA A 214 27.49 -9.92 10.48
C ALA A 214 27.32 -11.40 10.81
N THR A 215 27.34 -11.75 12.10
CA THR A 215 26.85 -13.05 12.56
C THR A 215 25.39 -12.90 12.97
N LEU A 216 24.50 -13.55 12.25
CA LEU A 216 23.08 -13.60 12.56
C LEU A 216 22.82 -14.56 13.73
N LYS A 217 21.80 -14.25 14.54
CA LYS A 217 21.38 -15.14 15.63
C LYS A 217 20.54 -16.32 15.12
N TYR A 218 19.84 -16.14 14.01
CA TYR A 218 18.93 -17.11 13.44
C TYR A 218 19.22 -17.37 11.97
N LEU A 219 18.96 -18.58 11.53
CA LEU A 219 19.04 -18.95 10.11
C LEU A 219 17.78 -18.52 9.36
N PRO A 220 17.93 -18.14 8.08
CA PRO A 220 16.76 -17.90 7.21
C PRO A 220 16.01 -19.20 6.94
N ALA A 221 14.75 -19.04 6.62
CA ALA A 221 13.76 -20.02 6.17
C ALA A 221 14.11 -21.51 6.24
N HIS A 222 13.60 -22.19 7.26
CA HIS A 222 13.62 -23.65 7.38
C HIS A 222 12.19 -24.22 7.40
N PRO A 223 11.96 -25.49 7.02
CA PRO A 223 10.64 -26.11 7.08
C PRO A 223 10.06 -26.09 8.50
N VAL A 224 8.76 -25.88 8.59
CA VAL A 224 8.03 -25.92 9.87
C VAL A 224 8.30 -27.24 10.60
N GLY A 225 8.56 -27.15 11.90
CA GLY A 225 8.86 -28.30 12.75
C GLY A 225 10.33 -28.71 12.82
N THR A 226 11.23 -28.09 12.06
CA THR A 226 12.67 -28.25 12.26
C THR A 226 13.16 -27.45 13.46
N THR A 227 14.28 -27.86 14.05
CA THR A 227 14.89 -27.16 15.19
C THR A 227 15.22 -25.71 14.84
N GLU A 228 15.71 -25.46 13.64
CA GLU A 228 16.08 -24.16 13.09
C GLU A 228 14.86 -23.25 12.97
N PHE A 229 13.75 -23.78 12.40
CA PHE A 229 12.50 -23.03 12.30
C PHE A 229 11.95 -22.68 13.68
N GLU A 230 11.87 -23.64 14.60
CA GLU A 230 11.32 -23.39 15.95
C GLU A 230 12.19 -22.40 16.75
N SER A 231 13.52 -22.45 16.58
CA SER A 231 14.43 -21.47 17.17
C SER A 231 14.18 -20.06 16.61
N MET A 232 14.08 -19.92 15.30
CA MET A 232 13.79 -18.66 14.60
C MET A 232 12.41 -18.12 15.00
N ALA A 233 11.38 -18.97 14.99
CA ALA A 233 10.01 -18.61 15.37
C ALA A 233 9.92 -18.12 16.82
N LYS A 234 10.64 -18.76 17.74
CA LYS A 234 10.72 -18.32 19.15
C LYS A 234 11.35 -16.93 19.26
N GLY A 235 12.43 -16.67 18.54
CA GLY A 235 13.09 -15.36 18.52
C GLY A 235 12.19 -14.27 17.91
N TRP A 236 11.49 -14.57 16.82
CA TRP A 236 10.50 -13.66 16.24
C TRP A 236 9.35 -13.32 17.20
N LEU A 237 8.81 -14.31 17.90
CA LEU A 237 7.76 -14.08 18.90
C LEU A 237 8.28 -13.30 20.11
N ARG A 238 9.54 -13.53 20.53
CA ARG A 238 10.18 -12.71 21.57
C ARG A 238 10.30 -11.25 21.16
N TYR A 239 10.76 -10.99 19.94
CA TYR A 239 10.77 -9.64 19.37
C TYR A 239 9.38 -9.03 19.34
N THR A 240 8.37 -9.76 18.86
CA THR A 240 6.98 -9.29 18.86
C THR A 240 6.52 -8.90 20.27
N GLN A 241 6.86 -9.68 21.28
CA GLN A 241 6.56 -9.36 22.69
C GLN A 241 7.20 -8.04 23.12
N LEU A 242 8.49 -7.80 22.80
CA LEU A 242 9.17 -6.55 23.14
C LEU A 242 8.48 -5.34 22.52
N VAL A 243 8.06 -5.44 21.26
CA VAL A 243 7.32 -4.37 20.59
C VAL A 243 5.97 -4.13 21.26
N LEU A 244 5.22 -5.19 21.58
CA LEU A 244 3.94 -5.08 22.29
C LEU A 244 4.09 -4.52 23.71
N ASP A 245 5.18 -4.86 24.41
CA ASP A 245 5.49 -4.32 25.73
C ASP A 245 5.79 -2.81 25.67
N LEU A 246 6.54 -2.38 24.66
CA LEU A 246 6.79 -0.96 24.40
C LEU A 246 5.47 -0.21 24.17
N ILE A 247 4.60 -0.69 23.25
CA ILE A 247 3.32 -0.04 22.94
C ILE A 247 2.45 0.06 24.20
N LYS A 248 2.36 -1.05 24.98
CA LYS A 248 1.61 -1.09 26.24
C LYS A 248 2.17 -0.09 27.26
N SER A 249 3.49 0.05 27.35
CA SER A 249 4.15 0.98 28.30
C SER A 249 3.88 2.45 27.97
N VAL A 250 3.60 2.77 26.71
CA VAL A 250 3.18 4.12 26.26
C VAL A 250 1.68 4.35 26.51
N GLY A 251 0.89 3.30 26.70
CA GLY A 251 -0.57 3.40 26.95
C GLY A 251 -1.38 3.59 25.66
N ILE A 252 -0.94 3.03 24.56
CA ILE A 252 -1.69 3.06 23.29
C ILE A 252 -2.54 1.79 23.19
N ASP A 253 -3.85 1.96 23.07
CA ASP A 253 -4.82 0.87 22.92
C ASP A 253 -5.34 0.73 21.47
N GLU A 254 -5.23 1.78 20.65
CA GLU A 254 -5.68 1.81 19.27
C GLU A 254 -4.49 1.87 18.31
N PHE A 255 -4.12 0.73 17.78
CA PHE A 255 -3.06 0.56 16.78
C PHE A 255 -3.35 -0.62 15.87
N ASP A 256 -2.56 -0.80 14.83
CA ASP A 256 -2.58 -1.97 13.96
C ASP A 256 -1.19 -2.62 13.94
N ILE A 257 -1.14 -3.92 13.71
CA ILE A 257 0.10 -4.67 13.48
C ILE A 257 0.12 -5.14 12.03
N GLU A 258 1.12 -4.73 11.27
CA GLU A 258 1.44 -5.31 9.97
C GLU A 258 2.56 -6.33 10.14
N ILE A 259 2.32 -7.56 9.69
CA ILE A 259 3.26 -8.67 9.83
C ILE A 259 4.01 -8.80 8.52
N TRP A 260 5.30 -8.48 8.56
CA TRP A 260 6.22 -8.52 7.44
C TRP A 260 5.95 -7.50 6.34
N ASN A 261 6.98 -7.25 5.52
CA ASN A 261 6.94 -6.36 4.37
C ASN A 261 7.19 -7.15 3.09
N GLU A 262 6.35 -6.94 2.06
CA GLU A 262 6.57 -7.42 0.69
C GLU A 262 6.91 -8.91 0.54
N LEU A 263 6.24 -9.77 1.30
CA LEU A 263 6.48 -11.22 1.25
C LEU A 263 6.32 -11.80 -0.17
N SER A 264 5.46 -11.23 -1.00
CA SER A 264 5.19 -11.77 -2.32
C SER A 264 6.37 -11.71 -3.29
N PHE A 265 7.39 -10.88 -3.04
CA PHE A 265 8.64 -10.94 -3.79
C PHE A 265 9.89 -10.66 -2.95
N GLY A 266 9.73 -10.42 -1.66
CA GLY A 266 10.78 -9.70 -1.04
C GLY A 266 11.51 -10.30 0.11
N SER A 267 10.92 -10.90 1.10
CA SER A 267 11.73 -11.25 2.26
C SER A 267 12.76 -12.31 1.93
N ASN A 268 14.02 -11.90 1.80
CA ASN A 268 15.11 -12.83 1.59
C ASN A 268 15.25 -13.84 2.73
N PHE A 269 14.88 -13.42 3.95
CA PHE A 269 14.93 -14.27 5.13
C PHE A 269 13.85 -15.36 5.15
N MET A 270 12.70 -15.10 4.53
CA MET A 270 11.55 -16.03 4.52
C MET A 270 11.22 -16.60 3.13
N ARG A 271 11.92 -16.16 2.10
CA ARG A 271 11.61 -16.53 0.72
C ARG A 271 12.05 -17.94 0.39
N ASP A 272 11.19 -18.67 -0.30
CA ASP A 272 11.35 -20.08 -0.63
C ASP A 272 11.08 -20.44 -2.10
N PHE A 273 10.96 -19.54 -3.02
CA PHE A 273 10.71 -19.89 -4.44
C PHE A 273 11.87 -20.60 -5.17
N GLY A 274 12.63 -21.45 -4.49
CA GLY A 274 13.84 -22.04 -5.05
C GLY A 274 14.94 -21.01 -5.27
N ILE A 275 14.72 -19.75 -4.85
CA ILE A 275 15.70 -18.67 -4.91
C ILE A 275 15.77 -18.03 -3.53
N ASN A 276 16.65 -18.52 -2.69
CA ASN A 276 17.05 -17.82 -1.50
C ASN A 276 18.23 -16.91 -1.86
N HIS A 277 18.11 -15.59 -1.62
CA HIS A 277 19.14 -14.62 -1.99
C HIS A 277 20.48 -14.81 -1.29
N TYR A 278 20.50 -15.53 -0.18
CA TYR A 278 21.73 -15.77 0.59
C TYR A 278 22.59 -16.90 0.03
N TYR A 279 22.03 -17.79 -0.77
CA TYR A 279 22.68 -19.03 -1.21
C TYR A 279 22.57 -19.26 -2.72
N ASP A 280 23.59 -19.92 -3.30
CA ASP A 280 23.60 -20.41 -4.67
C ASP A 280 24.43 -21.72 -4.76
N PRO A 281 23.88 -22.87 -4.98
CA PRO A 281 22.43 -23.09 -5.10
C PRO A 281 21.70 -22.70 -3.81
N PRO A 282 20.42 -22.36 -3.89
CA PRO A 282 19.64 -22.07 -2.70
C PRO A 282 19.73 -23.23 -1.73
N ILE A 283 19.62 -22.96 -0.42
CA ILE A 283 19.53 -24.06 0.56
C ILE A 283 18.38 -24.93 0.08
N ALA A 284 18.77 -26.14 -0.37
CA ALA A 284 17.91 -27.01 -1.12
C ALA A 284 16.65 -27.39 -0.34
N GLU A 285 15.68 -27.81 -1.06
CA GLU A 285 14.56 -28.61 -0.57
C GLU A 285 13.43 -27.86 0.12
N PHE A 286 13.48 -26.52 0.27
CA PHE A 286 12.31 -25.76 0.67
C PHE A 286 11.32 -25.66 -0.51
N LYS A 287 10.78 -26.80 -0.92
CA LYS A 287 9.68 -26.87 -1.89
C LYS A 287 8.31 -26.56 -1.27
N VAL A 288 8.30 -25.94 -0.11
CA VAL A 288 7.07 -25.57 0.59
C VAL A 288 6.65 -24.21 0.06
N ASP A 289 5.42 -24.10 -0.39
CA ASP A 289 4.81 -22.80 -0.67
C ASP A 289 4.68 -22.03 0.64
N PHE A 290 5.66 -21.17 0.88
CA PHE A 290 5.87 -20.54 2.19
C PHE A 290 4.74 -19.60 2.62
N LEU A 291 3.90 -19.14 1.69
CA LEU A 291 2.77 -18.26 1.94
C LEU A 291 1.45 -18.99 2.19
N HIS A 292 1.36 -20.30 1.94
CA HIS A 292 0.13 -21.06 2.07
C HIS A 292 0.09 -21.89 3.36
N PRO A 293 -1.06 -22.41 3.78
CA PRO A 293 -1.19 -23.24 4.97
C PRO A 293 -0.15 -24.35 5.02
N GLY A 294 0.62 -24.41 6.10
CA GLY A 294 1.75 -25.32 6.27
C GLY A 294 3.10 -24.74 5.85
N GLY A 295 3.13 -23.61 5.17
CA GLY A 295 4.35 -22.86 4.86
C GLY A 295 4.89 -22.10 6.08
N HIS A 296 6.18 -21.86 6.10
CA HIS A 296 6.85 -21.25 7.26
C HIS A 296 6.44 -19.78 7.49
N ALA A 297 6.26 -18.96 6.45
CA ALA A 297 5.78 -17.59 6.61
C ALA A 297 4.32 -17.54 7.07
N TRP A 298 3.48 -18.45 6.56
CA TRP A 298 2.11 -18.59 7.02
C TRP A 298 2.05 -18.96 8.50
N GLU A 299 2.90 -19.88 8.93
CA GLU A 299 2.96 -20.32 10.33
C GLU A 299 3.49 -19.22 11.26
N ILE A 300 4.49 -18.45 10.84
CA ILE A 300 4.96 -17.26 11.58
C ILE A 300 3.85 -16.23 11.73
N ALA A 301 3.12 -15.94 10.63
CA ALA A 301 1.99 -15.01 10.69
C ALA A 301 0.90 -15.51 11.66
N ARG A 302 0.54 -16.80 11.60
CA ARG A 302 -0.44 -17.43 12.49
C ARG A 302 -0.06 -17.27 13.96
N ARG A 303 1.17 -17.65 14.33
CA ARG A 303 1.66 -17.55 15.72
C ARG A 303 1.77 -16.09 16.19
N THR A 304 2.13 -15.18 15.31
CA THR A 304 2.17 -13.75 15.61
C THR A 304 0.78 -13.21 15.90
N ILE A 305 -0.20 -13.54 15.06
CA ILE A 305 -1.60 -13.14 15.25
C ILE A 305 -2.14 -13.67 16.57
N GLU A 306 -1.91 -14.94 16.89
CA GLU A 306 -2.33 -15.53 18.17
C GLU A 306 -1.73 -14.79 19.37
N LEU A 307 -0.43 -14.46 19.31
CA LEU A 307 0.23 -13.68 20.35
C LEU A 307 -0.36 -12.29 20.50
N VAL A 308 -0.53 -11.55 19.39
CA VAL A 308 -1.11 -10.20 19.39
C VAL A 308 -2.54 -10.23 19.94
N LYS A 309 -3.39 -11.11 19.42
CA LYS A 309 -4.79 -11.22 19.83
C LYS A 309 -4.96 -11.66 21.29
N SER A 310 -4.06 -12.48 21.82
CA SER A 310 -4.08 -12.86 23.24
C SER A 310 -3.88 -11.69 24.19
N ARG A 311 -3.15 -10.65 23.74
CA ARG A 311 -2.82 -9.46 24.54
C ARG A 311 -3.68 -8.26 24.21
N PHE A 312 -4.03 -8.10 22.94
CA PHE A 312 -4.78 -6.98 22.36
C PHE A 312 -5.86 -7.50 21.42
N PRO A 313 -6.99 -8.02 21.92
CA PRO A 313 -8.00 -8.68 21.09
C PRO A 313 -8.61 -7.81 19.98
N LYS A 314 -8.62 -6.47 20.17
CA LYS A 314 -9.21 -5.51 19.23
C LYS A 314 -8.22 -4.97 18.20
N VAL A 315 -6.93 -5.21 18.36
CA VAL A 315 -5.89 -4.74 17.42
C VAL A 315 -6.02 -5.51 16.12
N ARG A 316 -5.97 -4.79 15.01
CA ARG A 316 -6.01 -5.43 13.69
C ARG A 316 -4.64 -5.99 13.34
N CYS A 317 -4.63 -7.24 12.92
CA CYS A 317 -3.46 -7.92 12.40
C CYS A 317 -3.55 -7.97 10.88
N ILE A 318 -2.63 -7.30 10.21
CA ILE A 318 -2.56 -7.18 8.76
C ILE A 318 -1.37 -8.00 8.27
N TRP A 319 -1.56 -8.83 7.25
CA TRP A 319 -0.44 -9.57 6.67
C TRP A 319 0.13 -8.82 5.46
N GLY A 320 1.47 -8.58 5.48
CA GLY A 320 2.17 -7.72 4.53
C GLY A 320 2.52 -8.41 3.22
N PHE A 321 1.86 -8.02 2.16
CA PHE A 321 2.19 -8.41 0.79
C PHE A 321 2.67 -7.18 0.00
N SER A 322 2.92 -7.37 -1.28
CA SER A 322 3.29 -6.31 -2.20
C SER A 322 2.45 -6.35 -3.47
N ASN A 323 3.01 -5.89 -4.56
CA ASN A 323 2.33 -5.84 -5.84
C ASN A 323 2.33 -7.16 -6.62
N THR A 324 3.13 -8.15 -6.25
CA THR A 324 3.17 -9.44 -6.94
C THR A 324 2.08 -10.35 -6.41
N THR A 325 0.90 -10.18 -6.94
CA THR A 325 -0.33 -10.73 -6.36
C THR A 325 -0.63 -12.20 -6.69
N PHE A 326 0.09 -12.83 -7.63
CA PHE A 326 -0.17 -14.24 -8.00
C PHE A 326 0.24 -15.22 -6.91
N PHE A 327 1.09 -14.79 -6.01
CA PHE A 327 1.57 -15.64 -4.91
C PHE A 327 0.78 -15.44 -3.63
N HIS A 328 -0.19 -14.52 -3.65
CA HIS A 328 -0.99 -14.25 -2.48
C HIS A 328 -1.82 -15.47 -2.10
N THR A 329 -1.80 -15.79 -0.83
CA THR A 329 -2.75 -16.73 -0.26
C THR A 329 -4.16 -16.23 -0.47
N PRO A 330 -5.08 -17.04 -0.98
CA PRO A 330 -6.50 -16.69 -1.03
C PRO A 330 -7.00 -16.22 0.34
N ILE A 331 -7.84 -15.19 0.36
CA ILE A 331 -8.28 -14.54 1.61
C ILE A 331 -8.86 -15.56 2.60
N GLU A 332 -9.60 -16.55 2.12
CA GLU A 332 -10.22 -17.60 2.92
C GLU A 332 -9.21 -18.60 3.53
N LYS A 333 -7.97 -18.60 3.01
CA LYS A 333 -6.88 -19.46 3.46
C LYS A 333 -5.80 -18.71 4.26
N LEU A 334 -6.00 -17.42 4.51
CA LEU A 334 -5.13 -16.65 5.40
C LEU A 334 -5.17 -17.25 6.82
N PRO A 335 -4.13 -17.01 7.63
CA PRO A 335 -4.17 -17.44 9.03
C PRO A 335 -5.45 -17.00 9.72
N PRO A 336 -6.06 -17.83 10.60
CA PRO A 336 -7.23 -17.43 11.38
C PRO A 336 -6.99 -16.09 12.11
N PHE A 337 -8.04 -15.27 12.20
CA PHE A 337 -8.00 -13.94 12.82
C PHE A 337 -7.10 -12.91 12.12
N THR A 338 -6.68 -13.17 10.88
CA THR A 338 -6.08 -12.13 10.03
C THR A 338 -7.14 -11.10 9.67
N ASP A 339 -7.05 -9.89 10.22
CA ASP A 339 -8.06 -8.85 10.01
C ASP A 339 -7.92 -8.17 8.66
N GLY A 340 -6.76 -8.26 8.02
CA GLY A 340 -6.55 -7.61 6.73
C GLY A 340 -5.26 -8.04 6.02
N GLN A 341 -5.12 -7.49 4.83
CA GLN A 341 -3.99 -7.73 3.93
C GLN A 341 -3.52 -6.40 3.35
N SER A 342 -2.22 -6.24 3.15
CA SER A 342 -1.65 -5.03 2.56
C SER A 342 -1.15 -5.24 1.14
N TYR A 343 -1.14 -4.12 0.38
CA TYR A 343 -0.70 -4.02 -1.01
C TYR A 343 0.24 -2.83 -1.18
N HIS A 344 1.15 -2.89 -2.17
CA HIS A 344 2.07 -1.81 -2.55
C HIS A 344 1.92 -1.46 -4.04
N PRO A 345 0.83 -0.84 -4.47
CA PRO A 345 0.52 -0.61 -5.87
C PRO A 345 1.16 0.68 -6.40
N TYR A 346 2.45 0.71 -6.58
CA TYR A 346 3.15 1.83 -7.21
C TYR A 346 2.78 1.96 -8.69
N GLY A 347 2.02 2.98 -9.05
CA GLY A 347 1.44 3.18 -10.38
C GLY A 347 2.12 4.23 -11.26
N THR A 348 3.19 4.86 -10.78
CA THR A 348 3.77 6.04 -11.42
C THR A 348 5.11 5.82 -12.11
N GLY A 349 5.59 4.59 -12.19
CA GLY A 349 6.73 4.26 -13.07
C GLY A 349 6.32 4.27 -14.53
N THR A 350 7.28 4.40 -15.43
CA THR A 350 7.07 4.18 -16.86
C THR A 350 6.72 2.72 -17.09
N ARG A 351 5.44 2.41 -17.15
CA ARG A 351 4.97 1.06 -17.45
C ARG A 351 4.41 1.02 -18.85
N LYS A 352 4.95 0.13 -19.65
CA LYS A 352 4.33 -0.23 -20.93
C LYS A 352 3.14 -1.11 -20.66
N LEU A 353 2.04 -0.88 -21.35
CA LEU A 353 0.90 -1.78 -21.29
C LEU A 353 1.30 -3.21 -21.70
N PRO A 354 0.55 -4.16 -21.37
CA PRO A 354 0.74 -5.55 -20.89
C PRO A 354 1.78 -6.44 -21.52
N GLU A 355 2.45 -6.05 -22.58
CA GLU A 355 3.50 -6.89 -23.18
C GLU A 355 4.68 -7.18 -22.25
N GLN A 356 4.88 -6.35 -21.21
CA GLN A 356 6.02 -6.51 -20.30
C GLN A 356 5.68 -7.22 -18.98
N GLU A 357 4.41 -7.33 -18.63
CA GLU A 357 3.98 -8.02 -17.41
C GLU A 357 3.57 -9.47 -17.67
N GLN A 358 4.05 -10.04 -18.73
CA GLN A 358 3.73 -11.40 -19.14
C GLN A 358 4.45 -12.43 -18.26
N ALA A 359 3.75 -12.94 -17.25
CA ALA A 359 4.10 -14.24 -16.73
C ALA A 359 3.64 -15.32 -17.73
N PRO A 360 4.54 -16.24 -18.14
CA PRO A 360 4.26 -17.19 -19.21
C PRO A 360 3.07 -18.13 -19.02
N ASN A 361 2.51 -18.22 -17.82
CA ASN A 361 1.51 -19.23 -17.44
C ASN A 361 0.21 -18.65 -16.89
N GLU A 362 -0.10 -17.38 -17.16
CA GLU A 362 -1.23 -16.72 -16.51
C GLU A 362 -2.47 -16.68 -17.40
N PRO A 363 -3.62 -17.22 -16.92
CA PRO A 363 -4.84 -17.35 -17.72
C PRO A 363 -5.52 -16.03 -18.07
N TRP A 364 -5.10 -14.92 -17.46
CA TRP A 364 -5.59 -13.57 -17.73
C TRP A 364 -4.78 -12.80 -18.77
N ARG A 365 -3.85 -13.44 -19.46
CA ARG A 365 -3.24 -12.84 -20.63
C ARG A 365 -4.31 -12.42 -21.61
N CYS A 366 -4.60 -11.19 -21.53
CA CYS A 366 -5.64 -10.55 -22.30
C CYS A 366 -5.17 -10.13 -23.69
N MET A 367 -4.16 -10.76 -24.19
CA MET A 367 -3.39 -10.37 -25.34
C MET A 367 -3.84 -11.04 -26.62
N GLU A 368 -5.13 -11.16 -26.81
CA GLU A 368 -5.68 -11.42 -28.14
C GLU A 368 -5.94 -10.06 -28.79
N GLY A 369 -5.01 -9.58 -29.60
CA GLY A 369 -5.13 -8.36 -30.37
C GLY A 369 -3.97 -7.39 -30.19
N GLU A 370 -3.81 -6.47 -31.12
CA GLU A 370 -2.83 -5.38 -31.07
C GLU A 370 -3.14 -4.44 -29.92
N ILE A 371 -2.40 -4.58 -28.82
CA ILE A 371 -2.43 -3.63 -27.73
C ILE A 371 -1.35 -2.60 -27.96
N PRO A 372 -1.72 -1.33 -27.96
CA PRO A 372 -0.74 -0.30 -28.15
C PRO A 372 0.22 -0.18 -26.97
N LYS A 373 1.45 0.13 -27.27
CA LYS A 373 2.48 0.48 -26.29
C LYS A 373 2.20 1.88 -25.75
N ILE A 374 1.38 1.98 -24.70
CA ILE A 374 1.15 3.23 -23.98
C ILE A 374 1.98 3.20 -22.69
N GLU A 375 2.75 4.25 -22.47
CA GLU A 375 3.38 4.51 -21.19
C GLU A 375 2.32 5.03 -20.21
N ILE A 376 2.17 4.35 -19.07
CA ILE A 376 1.22 4.73 -18.03
C ILE A 376 1.97 5.37 -16.88
N ARG A 377 1.60 6.62 -16.56
CA ARG A 377 2.13 7.38 -15.43
C ARG A 377 0.95 7.93 -14.64
N MET A 378 0.28 7.04 -13.90
CA MET A 378 -0.91 7.42 -13.18
C MET A 378 -0.98 6.76 -11.80
N PRO A 379 -1.44 7.49 -10.79
CA PRO A 379 -1.56 6.98 -9.41
C PRO A 379 -2.46 5.75 -9.28
N GLU A 380 -3.45 5.62 -10.14
CA GLU A 380 -4.38 4.49 -10.19
C GLU A 380 -3.87 3.33 -11.08
N GLY A 381 -2.67 3.46 -11.63
CA GLY A 381 -2.12 2.57 -12.65
C GLY A 381 -2.14 1.10 -12.28
N TRP A 382 -2.04 0.80 -11.00
CA TRP A 382 -2.13 -0.56 -10.50
C TRP A 382 -3.49 -1.20 -10.70
N ALA A 383 -4.56 -0.45 -10.55
CA ALA A 383 -5.88 -0.92 -10.94
C ALA A 383 -5.92 -1.23 -12.44
N HIS A 384 -5.00 -0.64 -13.22
CA HIS A 384 -4.83 -0.92 -14.64
C HIS A 384 -4.07 -2.20 -14.95
N THR A 385 -3.00 -2.45 -14.25
CA THR A 385 -2.10 -3.55 -14.59
C THR A 385 -2.42 -4.82 -13.84
N PHE A 386 -3.09 -4.71 -12.68
CA PHE A 386 -3.32 -5.81 -11.75
C PHE A 386 -4.79 -6.11 -11.44
N VAL A 387 -5.71 -5.58 -12.18
CA VAL A 387 -7.09 -6.12 -12.24
C VAL A 387 -7.08 -7.62 -12.60
N GLN A 388 -5.92 -8.11 -12.91
CA GLN A 388 -5.64 -9.48 -13.29
C GLN A 388 -5.71 -10.45 -12.13
N THR A 389 -5.62 -10.00 -10.90
CA THR A 389 -5.73 -10.91 -9.79
C THR A 389 -7.14 -10.92 -9.23
N GLU A 390 -7.59 -12.10 -8.87
CA GLU A 390 -8.86 -12.31 -8.22
C GLU A 390 -9.01 -11.42 -6.98
N SER A 391 -7.92 -11.23 -6.24
CA SER A 391 -7.88 -10.38 -5.05
C SER A 391 -8.21 -8.92 -5.36
N LEU A 392 -7.63 -8.36 -6.42
CA LEU A 392 -7.87 -6.97 -6.79
C LEU A 392 -9.23 -6.78 -7.46
N MET A 393 -9.68 -7.76 -8.26
CA MET A 393 -11.03 -7.78 -8.79
C MET A 393 -12.06 -7.83 -7.67
N ARG A 394 -11.79 -8.61 -6.62
CA ARG A 394 -12.65 -8.65 -5.42
C ARG A 394 -12.63 -7.34 -4.67
N LEU A 395 -11.48 -6.67 -4.59
CA LEU A 395 -11.36 -5.35 -3.96
C LEU A 395 -12.22 -4.30 -4.68
N LEU A 396 -12.18 -4.28 -6.00
CA LEU A 396 -12.96 -3.33 -6.81
C LEU A 396 -14.46 -3.67 -6.84
N ASN A 397 -14.83 -4.94 -6.63
CA ASN A 397 -16.21 -5.37 -6.57
C ASN A 397 -16.72 -5.40 -5.12
N PRO A 398 -17.61 -4.46 -4.72
CA PRO A 398 -18.10 -4.37 -3.34
C PRO A 398 -18.70 -5.69 -2.83
N GLU A 399 -19.46 -6.39 -3.64
CA GLU A 399 -20.12 -7.64 -3.24
C GLU A 399 -19.08 -8.74 -2.94
N SER A 400 -18.08 -8.91 -3.79
CA SER A 400 -17.01 -9.88 -3.57
C SER A 400 -16.16 -9.52 -2.37
N ARG A 401 -15.80 -8.25 -2.22
CA ARG A 401 -15.01 -7.73 -1.10
C ARG A 401 -15.64 -8.03 0.26
N LEU A 402 -16.95 -7.91 0.39
CA LEU A 402 -17.65 -8.13 1.65
C LEU A 402 -17.83 -9.61 2.00
N LYS A 403 -17.74 -10.51 1.02
CA LYS A 403 -17.98 -11.96 1.22
C LYS A 403 -16.72 -12.73 1.62
N SER A 404 -15.55 -12.30 1.18
CA SER A 404 -14.29 -13.01 1.40
C SER A 404 -13.66 -12.63 2.73
N LYS A 405 -13.59 -13.57 3.67
CA LYS A 405 -13.04 -13.36 5.02
C LYS A 405 -12.28 -14.59 5.51
N PRO A 406 -11.20 -14.39 6.29
CA PRO A 406 -10.58 -15.47 7.03
C PRO A 406 -11.48 -16.00 8.17
N ILE A 407 -11.12 -17.13 8.73
CA ILE A 407 -11.79 -17.71 9.90
C ILE A 407 -11.65 -16.75 11.11
N GLY A 408 -12.76 -16.53 11.83
CA GLY A 408 -12.79 -15.72 13.06
C GLY A 408 -12.84 -14.20 12.84
N VAL A 409 -13.01 -13.74 11.60
CA VAL A 409 -13.04 -12.32 11.25
C VAL A 409 -14.43 -11.90 10.79
N GLU A 410 -14.96 -10.81 11.35
CA GLU A 410 -16.26 -10.24 10.94
C GLU A 410 -16.13 -9.36 9.71
N ARG A 411 -15.10 -8.51 9.66
CA ARG A 411 -14.78 -7.61 8.55
C ARG A 411 -13.31 -7.78 8.16
N PHE A 412 -13.04 -7.99 6.89
CA PHE A 412 -11.70 -8.02 6.35
C PHE A 412 -11.32 -6.65 5.79
N TYR A 413 -10.14 -6.14 6.18
CA TYR A 413 -9.66 -4.82 5.81
C TYR A 413 -8.61 -4.91 4.71
N HIS A 414 -8.69 -3.99 3.77
CA HIS A 414 -7.71 -3.84 2.70
C HIS A 414 -6.83 -2.62 2.97
N TYR A 415 -5.55 -2.86 3.14
CA TYR A 415 -4.55 -1.83 3.39
C TYR A 415 -3.70 -1.62 2.15
N MET A 416 -3.36 -0.39 1.91
CA MET A 416 -2.33 0.00 0.96
C MET A 416 -1.21 0.63 1.78
N THR A 417 -0.25 -0.20 2.19
CA THR A 417 0.75 0.22 3.16
C THR A 417 1.95 0.92 2.53
N GLU A 418 2.05 0.88 1.20
CA GLU A 418 2.95 1.74 0.43
C GLU A 418 2.31 2.13 -0.90
N HIS A 419 2.40 3.41 -1.22
CA HIS A 419 2.02 3.97 -2.52
C HIS A 419 2.55 5.40 -2.62
N GLY A 420 3.13 5.75 -3.75
CA GLY A 420 3.69 7.08 -3.94
C GLY A 420 4.24 7.27 -5.34
N VAL A 421 5.00 8.33 -5.53
CA VAL A 421 5.69 8.64 -6.77
C VAL A 421 7.11 9.09 -6.48
N ALA A 422 8.06 8.49 -7.21
CA ALA A 422 9.40 9.03 -7.37
C ALA A 422 9.40 9.93 -8.62
N PRO A 423 9.48 11.26 -8.49
CA PRO A 423 9.37 12.16 -9.63
C PRO A 423 10.29 11.83 -10.82
N PRO A 424 11.57 11.42 -10.63
CA PRO A 424 12.43 11.03 -11.73
C PRO A 424 11.91 9.83 -12.56
N GLU A 425 11.25 8.87 -11.91
CA GLU A 425 10.61 7.74 -12.62
C GLU A 425 9.46 8.23 -13.52
N GLY A 426 8.81 9.33 -13.15
CA GLY A 426 7.83 10.05 -13.96
C GLY A 426 8.47 10.98 -15.01
N GLY A 427 9.80 11.06 -15.06
CA GLY A 427 10.52 11.98 -15.96
C GLY A 427 10.53 13.44 -15.48
N VAL A 428 10.23 13.69 -14.20
CA VAL A 428 10.20 15.03 -13.60
C VAL A 428 11.41 15.19 -12.69
N ASN A 429 12.31 16.12 -13.02
CA ASN A 429 13.58 16.29 -12.33
C ASN A 429 13.76 17.69 -11.69
N ASP A 430 12.79 18.58 -11.88
CA ASP A 430 12.80 19.91 -11.27
C ASP A 430 11.95 19.93 -10.00
N GLU A 431 12.24 20.89 -9.11
CA GLU A 431 11.58 21.01 -7.82
C GLU A 431 10.07 21.31 -7.94
N GLN A 432 9.71 22.30 -8.75
CA GLN A 432 8.31 22.73 -8.90
C GLN A 432 7.44 21.61 -9.50
N GLY A 433 7.93 20.97 -10.55
CA GLY A 433 7.27 19.81 -11.17
C GLY A 433 7.13 18.65 -10.20
N SER A 434 8.16 18.38 -9.40
CA SER A 434 8.15 17.32 -8.39
C SER A 434 7.08 17.54 -7.32
N TRP A 435 6.98 18.75 -6.79
CA TRP A 435 5.93 19.08 -5.81
C TRP A 435 4.52 19.03 -6.42
N LEU A 436 4.36 19.51 -7.67
CA LEU A 436 3.08 19.44 -8.36
C LEU A 436 2.66 17.99 -8.64
N LEU A 437 3.59 17.15 -9.12
CA LEU A 437 3.34 15.74 -9.36
C LEU A 437 2.93 15.02 -8.08
N LYS A 438 3.65 15.25 -6.98
CA LYS A 438 3.29 14.67 -5.66
C LYS A 438 1.94 15.16 -5.16
N ALA A 439 1.61 16.44 -5.35
CA ALA A 439 0.32 16.99 -4.93
C ALA A 439 -0.85 16.35 -5.70
N LYS A 440 -0.74 16.23 -7.03
CA LYS A 440 -1.75 15.53 -7.85
C LYS A 440 -1.86 14.05 -7.46
N THR A 441 -0.71 13.38 -7.24
CA THR A 441 -0.67 11.98 -6.82
C THR A 441 -1.37 11.78 -5.48
N VAL A 442 -1.08 12.61 -4.48
CA VAL A 442 -1.73 12.56 -3.16
C VAL A 442 -3.26 12.69 -3.29
N LEU A 443 -3.74 13.70 -4.02
CA LEU A 443 -5.18 13.92 -4.20
C LEU A 443 -5.85 12.75 -4.93
N ARG A 444 -5.28 12.30 -6.05
CA ARG A 444 -5.83 11.20 -6.85
C ARG A 444 -5.83 9.90 -6.08
N SER A 445 -4.71 9.55 -5.46
CA SER A 445 -4.55 8.29 -4.75
C SER A 445 -5.52 8.16 -3.58
N PHE A 446 -5.57 9.13 -2.68
CA PHE A 446 -6.50 9.05 -1.55
C PHE A 446 -7.96 9.04 -2.00
N CYS A 447 -8.36 9.92 -2.92
CA CYS A 447 -9.73 9.93 -3.40
C CYS A 447 -10.13 8.63 -4.08
N PHE A 448 -9.28 8.09 -4.94
CA PHE A 448 -9.58 6.87 -5.69
C PHE A 448 -9.57 5.63 -4.82
N TRP A 449 -8.44 5.34 -4.18
CA TRP A 449 -8.25 4.07 -3.49
C TRP A 449 -9.16 3.92 -2.29
N LEU A 450 -9.33 4.97 -1.48
CA LEU A 450 -10.25 4.93 -0.34
C LEU A 450 -11.73 4.89 -0.76
N ASN A 451 -12.08 5.38 -1.95
CA ASN A 451 -13.40 5.17 -2.52
C ASN A 451 -13.57 3.74 -3.05
N LYS A 452 -12.53 3.13 -3.64
CA LYS A 452 -12.60 1.82 -4.29
C LYS A 452 -12.39 0.63 -3.36
N GLY A 453 -12.33 0.85 -2.05
CA GLY A 453 -12.40 -0.23 -1.05
C GLY A 453 -11.12 -0.49 -0.28
N ILE A 454 -10.08 0.30 -0.50
CA ILE A 454 -8.99 0.38 0.46
C ILE A 454 -9.52 1.05 1.73
N ASP A 455 -9.28 0.46 2.89
CA ASP A 455 -9.73 0.99 4.17
C ASP A 455 -8.70 1.95 4.78
N VAL A 456 -7.41 1.68 4.58
CA VAL A 456 -6.30 2.49 5.05
C VAL A 456 -5.22 2.54 3.98
N MET A 457 -4.73 3.75 3.68
CA MET A 457 -3.67 3.97 2.71
C MET A 457 -2.54 4.78 3.33
N HIS A 458 -1.30 4.27 3.26
CA HIS A 458 -0.11 4.99 3.67
C HIS A 458 0.67 5.44 2.44
N TYR A 459 0.76 6.77 2.25
CA TYR A 459 1.63 7.33 1.21
C TYR A 459 3.10 7.07 1.55
N TYR A 460 3.89 6.64 0.62
CA TYR A 460 5.32 6.47 0.77
C TYR A 460 6.02 7.67 0.11
N CYS A 461 6.66 8.55 0.88
CA CYS A 461 6.86 8.50 2.32
C CYS A 461 6.78 9.91 2.97
N ALA A 462 6.99 10.01 4.27
CA ALA A 462 6.93 11.28 4.97
C ALA A 462 8.11 12.19 4.64
N TYR A 463 9.35 11.68 4.63
CA TYR A 463 10.57 12.49 4.48
C TYR A 463 11.45 12.01 3.33
N GLY A 464 12.02 12.97 2.61
CA GLY A 464 13.07 12.81 1.62
C GLY A 464 14.03 13.99 1.69
N GLU A 465 15.28 13.79 1.33
CA GLU A 465 16.33 14.82 1.40
C GLU A 465 16.26 15.80 0.22
N HIS A 466 15.68 15.36 -0.90
CA HIS A 466 15.51 16.16 -2.10
C HIS A 466 14.05 16.29 -2.53
N PRO A 467 13.64 17.37 -3.21
CA PRO A 467 12.30 17.52 -3.75
C PRO A 467 11.91 16.40 -4.73
N THR A 468 12.91 15.81 -5.39
CA THR A 468 12.75 14.68 -6.31
C THR A 468 12.61 13.33 -5.63
N ASP A 469 12.82 13.26 -4.31
CA ASP A 469 12.51 12.05 -3.52
C ASP A 469 11.01 11.91 -3.32
N MET A 470 10.58 10.76 -2.80
CA MET A 470 9.17 10.48 -2.57
C MET A 470 8.56 11.27 -1.40
N GLY A 471 9.38 11.88 -0.55
CA GLY A 471 8.97 12.58 0.67
C GLY A 471 7.99 13.73 0.46
N LEU A 472 7.08 13.91 1.43
CA LEU A 472 6.09 14.99 1.45
C LEU A 472 6.50 16.17 2.32
N LEU A 473 7.23 15.94 3.42
CA LEU A 473 7.72 16.99 4.31
C LEU A 473 8.72 17.92 3.61
N PRO A 474 8.91 19.15 4.13
CA PRO A 474 9.96 20.04 3.64
C PRO A 474 11.36 19.38 3.72
N THR A 475 12.14 19.48 2.67
CA THR A 475 13.51 18.90 2.61
C THR A 475 14.45 19.53 3.62
N ASN A 476 14.20 20.80 4.00
CA ASN A 476 14.95 21.53 5.01
C ASN A 476 14.40 21.34 6.45
N LEU A 477 13.64 20.29 6.71
CA LEU A 477 13.01 19.99 8.02
C LEU A 477 14.01 20.13 9.19
N LYS A 478 15.25 19.70 8.99
CA LYS A 478 16.31 19.73 10.02
C LYS A 478 16.63 21.15 10.51
N SER A 479 16.53 22.14 9.63
CA SER A 479 16.87 23.56 9.91
C SER A 479 15.66 24.43 10.29
N LEU A 480 14.43 23.90 10.20
CA LEU A 480 13.23 24.65 10.55
C LEU A 480 13.14 24.91 12.07
N PRO A 481 12.60 26.04 12.51
CA PRO A 481 12.34 26.29 13.94
C PRO A 481 11.26 25.32 14.46
N ASP A 482 11.32 24.93 15.74
CA ASP A 482 10.34 24.03 16.36
C ASP A 482 8.89 24.53 16.27
N LYS A 483 8.73 25.84 16.32
CA LYS A 483 7.41 26.52 16.20
C LYS A 483 7.08 26.95 14.77
N ALA A 484 7.70 26.33 13.76
CA ALA A 484 7.40 26.64 12.36
C ALA A 484 5.89 26.55 12.08
N ILE A 485 5.35 27.55 11.38
CA ILE A 485 3.92 27.66 11.03
C ILE A 485 3.69 26.86 9.75
N PHE A 486 2.70 25.98 9.76
CA PHE A 486 2.37 25.09 8.63
C PHE A 486 2.26 25.84 7.29
N GLU A 487 1.52 26.96 7.24
CA GLU A 487 1.31 27.75 6.03
C GLU A 487 2.60 28.24 5.37
N GLN A 488 3.63 28.47 6.17
CA GLN A 488 4.92 29.00 5.71
C GLN A 488 5.86 27.90 5.22
N VAL A 489 5.79 26.72 5.85
CA VAL A 489 6.79 25.66 5.62
C VAL A 489 6.26 24.44 4.86
N ALA A 490 4.95 24.22 4.87
CA ALA A 490 4.36 23.05 4.23
C ALA A 490 4.52 23.08 2.71
N THR A 491 4.85 21.92 2.17
CA THR A 491 4.96 21.68 0.73
C THR A 491 3.59 21.71 0.04
N LEU A 492 3.57 21.80 -1.28
CA LEU A 492 2.34 21.81 -2.06
C LEU A 492 1.46 20.57 -1.82
N PRO A 493 1.98 19.32 -1.81
CA PRO A 493 1.16 18.15 -1.52
C PRO A 493 0.55 18.17 -0.12
N MET A 494 1.27 18.67 0.89
CA MET A 494 0.74 18.80 2.25
C MET A 494 -0.40 19.82 2.32
N LYS A 495 -0.25 20.97 1.65
CA LYS A 495 -1.30 22.01 1.55
C LYS A 495 -2.53 21.49 0.83
N ALA A 496 -2.34 20.80 -0.31
CA ALA A 496 -3.43 20.21 -1.09
C ALA A 496 -4.19 19.16 -0.26
N LEU A 497 -3.47 18.29 0.45
CA LEU A 497 -4.08 17.28 1.34
C LEU A 497 -4.87 17.93 2.48
N ARG A 498 -4.32 18.95 3.14
CA ARG A 498 -5.05 19.68 4.18
C ARG A 498 -6.31 20.33 3.64
N ASN A 499 -6.26 20.93 2.46
CA ASN A 499 -7.42 21.53 1.83
C ASN A 499 -8.49 20.47 1.51
N LEU A 500 -8.09 19.29 1.03
CA LEU A 500 -8.97 18.13 0.84
C LEU A 500 -9.61 17.72 2.17
N THR A 501 -8.80 17.44 3.19
CA THR A 501 -9.28 16.87 4.47
C THR A 501 -10.16 17.84 5.26
N LYS A 502 -9.96 19.14 5.15
CA LYS A 502 -10.84 20.16 5.76
C LYS A 502 -12.28 20.07 5.27
N ILE A 503 -12.51 19.70 4.01
CA ILE A 503 -13.87 19.52 3.45
C ILE A 503 -14.61 18.38 4.12
N PHE A 504 -13.87 17.38 4.60
CA PHE A 504 -14.39 16.19 5.27
C PHE A 504 -14.38 16.28 6.81
N ALA A 505 -13.84 17.35 7.38
CA ALA A 505 -13.55 17.44 8.83
C ALA A 505 -14.78 17.26 9.74
N ASP A 506 -15.98 17.59 9.26
CA ASP A 506 -17.26 17.44 9.96
C ASP A 506 -17.94 16.08 9.75
N SER A 507 -17.25 15.14 9.07
CA SER A 507 -17.77 13.80 8.80
C SER A 507 -18.00 13.02 10.10
N LYS A 508 -19.11 12.25 10.12
CA LYS A 508 -19.53 11.44 11.27
C LYS A 508 -19.70 9.99 10.86
N PRO A 509 -19.49 9.05 11.79
CA PRO A 509 -19.86 7.66 11.55
C PRO A 509 -21.33 7.54 11.17
N LEU A 510 -21.62 6.83 10.11
CA LEU A 510 -22.98 6.56 9.63
C LEU A 510 -23.29 5.07 9.77
N LYS A 511 -24.51 4.75 10.18
CA LYS A 511 -24.98 3.35 10.24
C LYS A 511 -25.10 2.75 8.84
N GLN A 512 -25.54 3.56 7.90
CA GLN A 512 -25.72 3.20 6.50
C GLN A 512 -25.40 4.39 5.62
N VAL A 513 -24.73 4.14 4.51
CA VAL A 513 -24.38 5.14 3.49
C VAL A 513 -25.34 5.03 2.33
N ARG A 514 -25.92 6.17 1.92
CA ARG A 514 -26.81 6.22 0.75
C ARG A 514 -25.99 6.13 -0.52
N GLN A 515 -26.39 5.30 -1.44
CA GLN A 515 -25.70 5.11 -2.70
C GLN A 515 -26.17 6.15 -3.73
N LEU A 516 -25.22 6.85 -4.34
CA LEU A 516 -25.48 7.79 -5.43
C LEU A 516 -25.34 7.08 -6.77
N SER A 517 -26.12 7.53 -7.75
CA SER A 517 -25.97 7.17 -9.16
C SER A 517 -25.71 8.43 -9.98
N VAL A 518 -25.05 8.29 -11.13
CA VAL A 518 -24.70 9.42 -12.00
C VAL A 518 -24.81 9.07 -13.48
N ASP A 519 -25.38 9.99 -14.25
CA ASP A 519 -25.24 10.04 -15.72
C ASP A 519 -24.23 11.13 -16.06
N VAL A 520 -23.31 10.84 -16.97
CA VAL A 520 -22.24 11.75 -17.39
C VAL A 520 -22.34 12.03 -18.87
N ILE A 521 -22.50 13.29 -19.23
CA ILE A 521 -22.54 13.75 -20.62
C ILE A 521 -21.41 14.75 -20.80
N ALA A 522 -20.52 14.50 -21.76
CA ALA A 522 -19.50 15.45 -22.15
C ALA A 522 -20.11 16.61 -22.93
N LEU A 523 -19.68 17.84 -22.65
CA LEU A 523 -20.12 19.05 -23.29
C LEU A 523 -19.00 19.59 -24.21
N GLY A 524 -19.34 19.82 -25.48
CA GLY A 524 -18.36 20.35 -26.45
C GLY A 524 -17.41 19.28 -27.01
N LYS A 525 -16.26 19.74 -27.51
CA LYS A 525 -15.24 18.89 -28.13
C LYS A 525 -14.49 18.12 -27.04
N GLN A 526 -14.37 16.81 -27.22
CA GLN A 526 -13.62 15.94 -26.33
C GLN A 526 -12.18 15.76 -26.81
N SER A 527 -11.25 15.63 -25.89
CA SER A 527 -9.88 15.25 -26.21
C SER A 527 -9.77 13.72 -26.28
N PRO A 528 -9.21 13.19 -27.37
CA PRO A 528 -8.92 11.77 -27.45
C PRO A 528 -7.74 11.44 -26.54
N ILE A 529 -7.86 10.33 -25.81
CA ILE A 529 -6.72 9.76 -25.10
C ILE A 529 -5.95 8.89 -26.06
N TYR A 530 -6.68 8.07 -26.85
CA TYR A 530 -6.08 7.01 -27.59
C TYR A 530 -7.05 6.37 -28.61
N THR A 531 -6.51 5.94 -29.74
CA THR A 531 -7.28 5.23 -30.77
C THR A 531 -6.72 3.83 -31.01
N VAL A 532 -7.55 2.79 -30.85
CA VAL A 532 -7.21 1.39 -31.09
C VAL A 532 -8.23 0.77 -32.02
N THR A 533 -7.77 0.04 -33.03
CA THR A 533 -8.65 -0.70 -33.96
C THR A 533 -9.84 0.12 -34.47
N GLY A 534 -9.58 1.41 -34.77
CA GLY A 534 -10.60 2.34 -35.26
C GLY A 534 -11.55 2.92 -34.19
N LYS A 535 -11.40 2.53 -32.91
CA LYS A 535 -12.15 3.12 -31.79
C LYS A 535 -11.28 4.08 -30.99
N THR A 536 -11.84 5.22 -30.64
CA THR A 536 -11.18 6.26 -29.86
C THR A 536 -11.67 6.23 -28.41
N LEU A 537 -10.74 6.17 -27.47
CA LEU A 537 -11.00 6.40 -26.05
C LEU A 537 -10.89 7.90 -25.77
N TRP A 538 -11.88 8.45 -25.10
CA TRP A 538 -12.00 9.86 -24.82
C TRP A 538 -11.82 10.14 -23.33
N HIS A 539 -11.50 11.37 -22.95
CA HIS A 539 -11.41 11.77 -21.55
C HIS A 539 -12.70 11.46 -20.76
N ARG A 540 -13.86 11.56 -21.38
CA ARG A 540 -15.15 11.16 -20.80
C ARG A 540 -15.16 9.71 -20.31
N ASP A 541 -14.48 8.81 -21.01
CA ASP A 541 -14.50 7.39 -20.69
C ASP A 541 -13.72 7.09 -19.40
N VAL A 542 -12.76 7.96 -19.05
CA VAL A 542 -11.98 7.90 -17.81
C VAL A 542 -12.36 9.00 -16.81
N PHE A 543 -13.53 9.60 -16.96
CA PHE A 543 -14.05 10.56 -15.98
C PHE A 543 -14.39 9.87 -14.67
N ALA A 544 -13.72 10.25 -13.59
CA ALA A 544 -13.92 9.71 -12.25
C ALA A 544 -15.07 10.43 -11.53
N PHE A 545 -15.95 9.62 -10.92
CA PHE A 545 -17.00 10.07 -10.01
C PHE A 545 -16.87 9.26 -8.72
N LEU A 546 -16.36 9.87 -7.67
CA LEU A 546 -16.00 9.21 -6.42
C LEU A 546 -16.79 9.82 -5.25
N PRO A 547 -17.98 9.29 -4.94
CA PRO A 547 -18.85 9.88 -3.93
C PRO A 547 -18.54 9.42 -2.51
N PHE A 548 -18.68 10.35 -1.57
CA PHE A 548 -18.58 10.13 -0.13
C PHE A 548 -19.75 10.79 0.59
N GLN A 549 -20.33 10.10 1.57
CA GLN A 549 -21.32 10.68 2.47
C GLN A 549 -20.66 11.04 3.80
N CYS A 550 -20.66 12.34 4.14
CA CYS A 550 -20.03 12.88 5.34
C CYS A 550 -20.98 12.91 6.55
N SER A 551 -22.27 13.11 6.28
CA SER A 551 -23.33 13.11 7.29
C SER A 551 -24.65 12.73 6.64
N GLU A 552 -25.75 12.66 7.42
CA GLU A 552 -27.08 12.45 6.88
C GLU A 552 -27.50 13.49 5.81
N ARG A 553 -26.84 14.63 5.79
CA ARG A 553 -27.21 15.78 4.94
C ARG A 553 -26.08 16.31 4.06
N LYS A 554 -24.87 15.73 4.11
CA LYS A 554 -23.72 16.22 3.35
C LYS A 554 -23.06 15.10 2.57
N PHE A 555 -22.88 15.36 1.27
CA PHE A 555 -22.10 14.55 0.36
C PHE A 555 -20.92 15.34 -0.20
N VAL A 556 -19.80 14.68 -0.39
CA VAL A 556 -18.63 15.20 -1.09
C VAL A 556 -18.29 14.23 -2.21
N ILE A 557 -18.13 14.73 -3.41
CA ILE A 557 -17.88 13.89 -4.60
C ILE A 557 -16.60 14.41 -5.26
N ALA A 558 -15.58 13.57 -5.33
CA ALA A 558 -14.36 13.89 -6.06
C ALA A 558 -14.55 13.62 -7.55
N LEU A 559 -14.28 14.63 -8.37
CA LEU A 559 -14.49 14.64 -9.81
C LEU A 559 -13.21 15.02 -10.53
N TYR A 560 -12.76 14.21 -11.49
CA TYR A 560 -11.59 14.51 -12.33
C TYR A 560 -11.54 13.59 -13.55
N THR A 561 -10.70 13.95 -14.52
CA THR A 561 -10.35 13.06 -15.62
C THR A 561 -9.13 12.24 -15.25
N MET A 562 -9.28 10.93 -15.17
CA MET A 562 -8.24 9.98 -14.78
C MET A 562 -7.29 9.72 -15.95
N THR A 563 -6.47 10.71 -16.29
CA THR A 563 -5.51 10.63 -17.40
C THR A 563 -4.39 9.63 -17.11
N TYR A 564 -3.83 9.01 -18.15
CA TYR A 564 -2.73 8.07 -18.04
C TYR A 564 -1.41 8.68 -17.60
N ASP A 565 -1.22 9.95 -17.87
CA ASP A 565 0.01 10.65 -17.60
C ASP A 565 -0.28 11.89 -16.75
N VAL A 566 -0.13 11.73 -15.44
CA VAL A 566 -0.35 12.80 -14.46
C VAL A 566 0.69 13.92 -14.58
N THR A 567 1.78 13.70 -15.31
CA THR A 567 2.81 14.72 -15.55
C THR A 567 2.40 15.71 -16.64
N LYS A 568 1.43 15.34 -17.48
CA LYS A 568 0.92 16.18 -18.57
C LYS A 568 -0.38 16.87 -18.15
N PRO A 569 -0.40 18.19 -18.03
CA PRO A 569 -1.65 18.90 -17.74
C PRO A 569 -2.62 18.75 -18.92
N ILE A 570 -3.91 18.71 -18.61
CA ILE A 570 -4.98 18.74 -19.61
C ILE A 570 -5.72 20.08 -19.55
N ALA A 571 -6.28 20.49 -20.67
CA ALA A 571 -7.25 21.58 -20.70
C ALA A 571 -8.51 21.17 -19.94
N GLU A 572 -9.18 22.11 -19.31
CA GLU A 572 -10.47 21.86 -18.67
C GLU A 572 -11.50 21.37 -19.69
N GLU A 573 -12.20 20.30 -19.33
CA GLU A 573 -13.31 19.78 -20.09
C GLU A 573 -14.61 19.88 -19.31
N SER A 574 -15.67 20.27 -19.98
CA SER A 574 -16.98 20.45 -19.35
C SER A 574 -17.86 19.22 -19.44
N TYR A 575 -18.49 18.89 -18.35
CA TYR A 575 -19.39 17.74 -18.25
C TYR A 575 -20.71 18.16 -17.62
N ARG A 576 -21.82 17.59 -18.12
CA ARG A 576 -23.12 17.64 -17.44
C ARG A 576 -23.30 16.34 -16.65
N LEU A 577 -23.52 16.48 -15.36
CA LEU A 577 -23.81 15.37 -14.46
C LEU A 577 -25.24 15.42 -14.01
N THR A 578 -25.93 14.25 -14.06
CA THR A 578 -27.23 14.05 -13.43
C THR A 578 -27.07 13.05 -12.30
N ILE A 579 -27.13 13.50 -11.06
CA ILE A 579 -26.85 12.72 -9.86
C ILE A 579 -28.16 12.46 -9.13
N THR A 580 -28.37 11.21 -8.68
CA THR A 580 -29.54 10.77 -7.91
C THR A 580 -29.11 9.96 -6.69
N GLY A 581 -30.00 9.70 -5.74
CA GLY A 581 -29.76 8.90 -4.55
C GLY A 581 -29.49 9.70 -3.28
N PHE A 582 -29.67 11.02 -3.29
CA PHE A 582 -29.42 11.87 -2.11
C PHE A 582 -30.41 11.64 -0.95
N GLY A 583 -31.62 11.16 -1.24
CA GLY A 583 -32.70 10.99 -0.26
C GLY A 583 -33.33 12.31 0.21
N GLY A 584 -33.05 13.44 -0.44
CA GLY A 584 -33.53 14.77 -0.10
C GLY A 584 -33.35 15.77 -1.24
N ILE A 585 -33.66 17.04 -0.97
CA ILE A 585 -33.49 18.13 -1.95
C ILE A 585 -32.08 18.72 -1.77
N PRO A 586 -31.21 18.69 -2.81
CA PRO A 586 -29.92 19.38 -2.78
C PRO A 586 -30.10 20.91 -2.66
N LYS A 587 -29.82 21.50 -1.50
CA LYS A 587 -29.97 22.93 -1.22
C LYS A 587 -28.71 23.70 -1.45
N GLY A 588 -27.62 23.27 -0.80
CA GLY A 588 -26.28 23.82 -0.97
C GLY A 588 -25.47 23.02 -1.99
N VAL A 589 -24.94 23.70 -3.01
CA VAL A 589 -24.06 23.08 -4.01
C VAL A 589 -22.85 23.99 -4.19
N ARG A 590 -21.67 23.46 -3.91
CA ARG A 590 -20.39 24.17 -4.06
C ARG A 590 -19.41 23.28 -4.82
N PHE A 591 -18.50 23.89 -5.56
CA PHE A 591 -17.42 23.19 -6.23
C PHE A 591 -16.07 23.81 -5.82
N TYR A 592 -15.12 22.99 -5.43
CA TYR A 592 -13.90 23.44 -4.76
C TYR A 592 -12.67 22.73 -5.33
N ASP A 593 -11.61 23.50 -5.55
CA ASP A 593 -10.31 22.99 -5.97
C ASP A 593 -9.35 22.92 -4.78
N PRO A 594 -8.99 21.71 -4.29
CA PRO A 594 -8.09 21.57 -3.16
C PRO A 594 -6.63 21.90 -3.48
N LEU A 595 -6.21 21.82 -4.75
CA LEU A 595 -4.86 22.17 -5.16
C LEU A 595 -4.66 23.68 -5.21
N ALA A 596 -5.60 24.40 -5.82
CA ALA A 596 -5.60 25.86 -5.88
C ALA A 596 -6.12 26.54 -4.59
N ASN A 597 -6.80 25.79 -3.72
CA ASN A 597 -7.48 26.28 -2.53
C ASN A 597 -8.55 27.34 -2.83
N GLU A 598 -9.37 27.10 -3.84
CA GLU A 598 -10.37 28.06 -4.26
C GLU A 598 -11.73 27.42 -4.59
N SER A 599 -12.78 28.24 -4.51
CA SER A 599 -14.12 27.85 -4.96
C SER A 599 -14.23 28.12 -6.47
N ILE A 600 -14.74 27.12 -7.20
CA ILE A 600 -14.95 27.18 -8.64
C ILE A 600 -16.42 27.42 -8.94
N SER A 601 -16.69 28.22 -9.95
CA SER A 601 -18.06 28.42 -10.45
C SER A 601 -18.68 27.12 -10.93
N ILE A 602 -19.94 26.91 -10.57
CA ILE A 602 -20.72 25.74 -10.99
C ILE A 602 -22.08 26.19 -11.54
N LYS A 603 -22.51 25.63 -12.64
CA LYS A 603 -23.83 25.87 -13.20
C LYS A 603 -24.80 24.79 -12.74
N VAL A 604 -25.75 25.16 -11.90
CA VAL A 604 -26.84 24.27 -11.52
C VAL A 604 -27.92 24.34 -12.59
N VAL A 605 -28.14 23.24 -13.29
CA VAL A 605 -29.10 23.12 -14.39
C VAL A 605 -30.50 22.81 -13.84
N LYS A 606 -30.57 21.89 -12.86
CA LYS A 606 -31.83 21.46 -12.25
C LYS A 606 -31.63 20.94 -10.83
N ARG A 607 -32.59 21.27 -9.95
CA ARG A 607 -32.69 20.71 -8.59
C ARG A 607 -34.08 20.16 -8.41
N GLU A 608 -34.17 18.92 -7.99
CA GLU A 608 -35.42 18.26 -7.66
C GLU A 608 -35.21 17.42 -6.39
N ARG A 609 -36.31 16.91 -5.84
CA ARG A 609 -36.19 15.91 -4.78
C ARG A 609 -35.38 14.74 -5.29
N ASP A 610 -34.31 14.39 -4.57
CA ASP A 610 -33.41 13.26 -4.88
C ASP A 610 -32.62 13.37 -6.20
N LYS A 611 -32.59 14.56 -6.84
CA LYS A 611 -31.93 14.73 -8.14
C LYS A 611 -31.25 16.09 -8.26
N LEU A 612 -30.04 16.07 -8.78
CA LEU A 612 -29.22 17.27 -9.07
C LEU A 612 -28.63 17.16 -10.46
N ALA A 613 -28.90 18.11 -11.33
CA ALA A 613 -28.24 18.24 -12.61
C ALA A 613 -27.35 19.50 -12.60
N ILE A 614 -26.06 19.32 -12.93
CA ILE A 614 -25.04 20.36 -12.91
C ILE A 614 -24.13 20.29 -14.13
N GLU A 615 -23.48 21.42 -14.44
CA GLU A 615 -22.36 21.45 -15.38
C GLU A 615 -21.07 21.79 -14.59
N VAL A 616 -20.05 20.98 -14.77
CA VAL A 616 -18.74 21.09 -14.08
C VAL A 616 -17.60 21.09 -15.06
N ALA A 617 -16.50 21.74 -14.68
CA ALA A 617 -15.24 21.70 -15.39
C ALA A 617 -14.29 20.72 -14.67
N ALA A 618 -13.79 19.70 -15.37
CA ALA A 618 -12.85 18.72 -14.85
C ALA A 618 -11.44 18.92 -15.38
N VAL A 619 -10.47 18.61 -14.54
CA VAL A 619 -9.03 18.55 -14.81
C VAL A 619 -8.49 17.16 -14.47
N ASP A 620 -7.19 16.96 -14.51
CA ASP A 620 -6.53 15.67 -14.25
C ASP A 620 -6.26 15.37 -12.76
N TYR A 621 -6.88 16.12 -11.85
CA TYR A 621 -6.83 15.89 -10.39
C TYR A 621 -8.18 16.19 -9.75
N PRO A 622 -8.48 15.60 -8.57
CA PRO A 622 -9.76 15.76 -7.91
C PRO A 622 -10.12 17.20 -7.58
N ARG A 623 -11.26 17.66 -8.09
CA ARG A 623 -12.04 18.78 -7.60
C ARG A 623 -13.25 18.24 -6.85
N LEU A 624 -13.73 18.95 -5.84
CA LEU A 624 -14.73 18.45 -4.91
C LEU A 624 -16.09 19.12 -5.12
N LEU A 625 -17.07 18.35 -5.51
CA LEU A 625 -18.47 18.75 -5.48
C LEU A 625 -19.05 18.49 -4.09
N ILE A 626 -19.46 19.53 -3.41
CA ILE A 626 -20.03 19.49 -2.06
C ILE A 626 -21.53 19.73 -2.19
N VAL A 627 -22.34 18.78 -1.72
CA VAL A 627 -23.80 18.85 -1.78
C VAL A 627 -24.37 18.75 -0.36
N GLU A 628 -25.21 19.73 0.01
CA GLU A 628 -25.92 19.79 1.28
C GLU A 628 -27.45 19.70 1.04
N LEU A 629 -28.16 18.90 1.89
CA LEU A 629 -29.61 18.66 1.81
C LEU A 629 -30.41 19.58 2.71
#